data_69138cebb4d92cffc11f853cf28ed2ec
#
_entry.id   69138cebb4d92cffc11f853cf28ed2ec
#
_cell.length_a   1.000
_cell.length_b   1.000
_cell.length_c   1.000
_cell.angle_alpha   90.00
_cell.angle_beta   90.00
_cell.angle_gamma   90.00
#
_symmetry.space_group_name_H-M   'P 1'
#
loop_
_entity.id
_entity.type
_entity.pdbx_description
1 polymer ?
#
loop_
_entity_poly.entity_id
_entity_poly.type
_entity_poly.pdbx_seq_one_letter_code
_entity_poly.pdbx_strand_id
1 'polypeptide(L)'
;MKGDLYVVDKNSPLPLYYQLEEQIKKTIETEELQPGDALPSERELSESYQISRMTVRQAITNLVNKGYLFREKGKGTFVSSQKFEQNLQGLTSFTEDMKARNLVPGSKLLHFEIYPADKDIRATLSLKDEELIYKIKRLRLANNEPIAVETSYLPVNLVPGLTPDILASSLYTYIENELELTIGHASQTVEAAIVDAEDQQHLNIHKDVPVLLIQRETFLENGTPLELVRSSYRADRYKFKIDIERK
;
A
#
# COMPACT_ATOMS: atom_id res chain seq x y z
N MET A 1 21.22 -3.64 -25.80
CA MET A 1 20.23 -4.22 -26.73
C MET A 1 19.57 -5.41 -26.04
N LYS A 2 18.38 -5.26 -25.45
CA LYS A 2 17.54 -6.39 -25.00
C LYS A 2 16.71 -6.76 -26.22
N GLY A 3 17.15 -7.80 -26.95
CA GLY A 3 16.48 -8.28 -28.16
C GLY A 3 15.21 -9.03 -27.80
N ASP A 4 14.20 -8.86 -28.64
CA ASP A 4 12.97 -9.66 -28.82
C ASP A 4 12.25 -10.16 -27.55
N LEU A 5 11.92 -9.24 -26.65
CA LEU A 5 11.14 -9.53 -25.44
C LEU A 5 9.67 -9.95 -25.76
N TYR A 6 9.15 -9.62 -26.94
CA TYR A 6 7.74 -9.81 -27.27
C TYR A 6 7.57 -10.49 -28.64
N VAL A 7 6.80 -11.59 -28.71
CA VAL A 7 6.46 -12.29 -29.95
C VAL A 7 4.98 -12.09 -30.23
N VAL A 8 4.65 -11.53 -31.39
CA VAL A 8 3.27 -11.33 -31.84
C VAL A 8 3.00 -12.21 -33.06
N ASP A 9 2.03 -13.11 -32.94
CA ASP A 9 1.61 -13.98 -34.04
C ASP A 9 0.48 -13.33 -34.84
N LYS A 10 0.79 -12.92 -36.09
CA LYS A 10 -0.16 -12.28 -37.00
C LYS A 10 -1.21 -13.25 -37.55
N ASN A 11 -0.99 -14.56 -37.42
CA ASN A 11 -1.92 -15.61 -37.88
C ASN A 11 -2.83 -16.12 -36.75
N SER A 12 -2.61 -15.65 -35.51
CA SER A 12 -3.45 -16.00 -34.36
C SER A 12 -4.85 -15.37 -34.49
N PRO A 13 -5.93 -16.04 -34.06
CA PRO A 13 -7.25 -15.45 -33.96
C PRO A 13 -7.36 -14.32 -32.91
N LEU A 14 -6.36 -14.17 -32.04
CA LEU A 14 -6.34 -13.13 -31.02
C LEU A 14 -5.92 -11.78 -31.63
N PRO A 15 -6.61 -10.68 -31.31
CA PRO A 15 -6.23 -9.34 -31.76
C PRO A 15 -4.78 -8.99 -31.40
N LEU A 16 -4.04 -8.36 -32.30
CA LEU A 16 -2.62 -8.03 -32.11
C LEU A 16 -2.38 -7.14 -30.90
N TYR A 17 -3.28 -6.18 -30.59
CA TYR A 17 -3.15 -5.34 -29.40
C TYR A 17 -3.27 -6.17 -28.12
N TYR A 18 -4.13 -7.20 -28.10
CA TYR A 18 -4.31 -8.06 -26.95
C TYR A 18 -3.07 -8.94 -26.70
N GLN A 19 -2.49 -9.49 -27.77
CA GLN A 19 -1.26 -10.28 -27.66
C GLN A 19 -0.09 -9.45 -27.11
N LEU A 20 0.07 -8.20 -27.61
CA LEU A 20 1.09 -7.28 -27.10
C LEU A 20 0.83 -6.91 -25.63
N GLU A 21 -0.42 -6.68 -25.27
CA GLU A 21 -0.84 -6.38 -23.89
C GLU A 21 -0.46 -7.53 -22.93
N GLU A 22 -0.84 -8.77 -23.27
CA GLU A 22 -0.54 -9.95 -22.43
C GLU A 22 0.97 -10.21 -22.31
N GLN A 23 1.73 -9.93 -23.35
CA GLN A 23 3.18 -10.09 -23.30
C GLN A 23 3.87 -9.05 -22.43
N ILE A 24 3.52 -7.76 -22.57
CA ILE A 24 4.05 -6.71 -21.70
C ILE A 24 3.67 -7.01 -20.25
N LYS A 25 2.42 -7.42 -20.00
CA LYS A 25 1.95 -7.81 -18.69
C LYS A 25 2.78 -8.96 -18.10
N LYS A 26 3.01 -10.03 -18.87
CA LYS A 26 3.83 -11.17 -18.46
C LYS A 26 5.26 -10.73 -18.12
N THR A 27 5.88 -9.87 -18.92
CA THR A 27 7.24 -9.37 -18.69
C THR A 27 7.34 -8.54 -17.40
N ILE A 28 6.26 -7.82 -17.05
CA ILE A 28 6.15 -7.11 -15.76
C ILE A 28 5.97 -8.11 -14.61
N GLU A 29 5.12 -9.13 -14.78
CA GLU A 29 4.85 -10.14 -13.76
C GLU A 29 6.04 -11.09 -13.51
N THR A 30 6.88 -11.32 -14.51
CA THR A 30 8.14 -12.11 -14.40
C THR A 30 9.34 -11.26 -13.96
N GLU A 31 9.13 -10.01 -13.60
CA GLU A 31 10.18 -9.06 -13.16
C GLU A 31 11.28 -8.76 -14.18
N GLU A 32 11.08 -9.10 -15.45
CA GLU A 32 11.99 -8.72 -16.54
C GLU A 32 11.94 -7.20 -16.83
N LEU A 33 10.77 -6.58 -16.53
CA LEU A 33 10.56 -5.13 -16.46
C LEU A 33 10.22 -4.76 -15.04
N GLN A 34 11.02 -3.88 -14.45
CA GLN A 34 10.85 -3.41 -13.07
C GLN A 34 9.97 -2.16 -13.02
N PRO A 35 9.27 -1.91 -11.89
CA PRO A 35 8.60 -0.65 -11.66
C PRO A 35 9.53 0.55 -11.89
N GLY A 36 9.09 1.51 -12.71
CA GLY A 36 9.88 2.67 -13.10
C GLY A 36 10.69 2.48 -14.39
N ASP A 37 10.81 1.27 -14.92
CA ASP A 37 11.44 1.06 -16.23
C ASP A 37 10.65 1.73 -17.35
N ALA A 38 11.36 2.41 -18.25
CA ALA A 38 10.75 3.02 -19.42
C ALA A 38 10.45 1.95 -20.48
N LEU A 39 9.21 1.93 -20.99
CA LEU A 39 8.91 1.17 -22.20
C LEU A 39 9.50 1.88 -23.42
N PRO A 40 9.88 1.11 -24.47
CA PRO A 40 10.16 1.70 -25.77
C PRO A 40 8.98 2.54 -26.26
N SER A 41 9.26 3.58 -27.04
CA SER A 41 8.20 4.45 -27.57
C SER A 41 7.20 3.67 -28.45
N GLU A 42 5.98 4.20 -28.61
CA GLU A 42 4.95 3.63 -29.49
C GLU A 42 5.50 3.44 -30.93
N ARG A 43 6.41 4.29 -31.35
CA ARG A 43 7.08 4.20 -32.64
C ARG A 43 8.04 3.01 -32.68
N GLU A 44 8.94 2.88 -31.70
CA GLU A 44 9.91 1.79 -31.65
C GLU A 44 9.21 0.43 -31.54
N LEU A 45 8.17 0.31 -30.70
CA LEU A 45 7.35 -0.90 -30.60
C LEU A 45 6.65 -1.22 -31.94
N SER A 46 6.10 -0.21 -32.62
CA SER A 46 5.46 -0.38 -33.93
C SER A 46 6.44 -0.90 -35.00
N GLU A 47 7.66 -0.36 -35.02
CA GLU A 47 8.72 -0.76 -35.94
C GLU A 47 9.24 -2.17 -35.62
N SER A 48 9.48 -2.50 -34.33
CA SER A 48 10.01 -3.80 -33.88
C SER A 48 9.04 -4.95 -34.17
N TYR A 49 7.75 -4.75 -33.92
CA TYR A 49 6.72 -5.81 -34.11
C TYR A 49 6.01 -5.74 -35.45
N GLN A 50 6.34 -4.76 -36.31
CA GLN A 50 5.70 -4.54 -37.61
C GLN A 50 4.17 -4.52 -37.51
N ILE A 51 3.63 -3.83 -36.51
CA ILE A 51 2.20 -3.59 -36.29
C ILE A 51 1.92 -2.09 -36.31
N SER A 52 0.66 -1.71 -36.49
CA SER A 52 0.30 -0.30 -36.56
C SER A 52 0.54 0.44 -35.23
N ARG A 53 0.92 1.73 -35.28
CA ARG A 53 1.03 2.56 -34.07
C ARG A 53 -0.28 2.63 -33.30
N MET A 54 -1.43 2.57 -33.97
CA MET A 54 -2.73 2.53 -33.32
C MET A 54 -2.93 1.27 -32.50
N THR A 55 -2.47 0.11 -33.01
CA THR A 55 -2.49 -1.18 -32.30
C THR A 55 -1.63 -1.12 -31.03
N VAL A 56 -0.40 -0.59 -31.15
CA VAL A 56 0.50 -0.39 -29.99
C VAL A 56 -0.13 0.57 -28.99
N ARG A 57 -0.65 1.71 -29.44
CA ARG A 57 -1.31 2.70 -28.56
C ARG A 57 -2.49 2.10 -27.82
N GLN A 58 -3.28 1.25 -28.47
CA GLN A 58 -4.40 0.57 -27.84
C GLN A 58 -3.93 -0.35 -26.70
N ALA A 59 -2.91 -1.18 -26.96
CA ALA A 59 -2.32 -2.06 -25.94
C ALA A 59 -1.78 -1.26 -24.74
N ILE A 60 -0.96 -0.22 -25.00
CA ILE A 60 -0.42 0.64 -23.94
C ILE A 60 -1.54 1.35 -23.17
N THR A 61 -2.57 1.86 -23.85
CA THR A 61 -3.70 2.53 -23.19
C THR A 61 -4.46 1.57 -22.28
N ASN A 62 -4.70 0.34 -22.73
CA ASN A 62 -5.33 -0.69 -21.92
C ASN A 62 -4.49 -1.01 -20.66
N LEU A 63 -3.17 -1.16 -20.82
CA LEU A 63 -2.27 -1.42 -19.70
C LEU A 63 -2.19 -0.24 -18.72
N VAL A 64 -2.25 1.00 -19.22
CA VAL A 64 -2.35 2.20 -18.36
C VAL A 64 -3.68 2.20 -17.59
N ASN A 65 -4.80 1.92 -18.26
CA ASN A 65 -6.12 1.83 -17.61
C ASN A 65 -6.20 0.70 -16.57
N LYS A 66 -5.47 -0.40 -16.80
CA LYS A 66 -5.35 -1.54 -15.86
C LYS A 66 -4.30 -1.30 -14.76
N GLY A 67 -3.56 -0.20 -14.80
CA GLY A 67 -2.56 0.18 -13.81
C GLY A 67 -1.20 -0.53 -13.92
N TYR A 68 -0.95 -1.28 -14.99
CA TYR A 68 0.37 -1.89 -15.26
C TYR A 68 1.41 -0.86 -15.74
N LEU A 69 0.95 0.19 -16.40
CA LEU A 69 1.78 1.27 -16.94
C LEU A 69 1.25 2.63 -16.51
N PHE A 70 2.11 3.63 -16.52
CA PHE A 70 1.70 5.03 -16.41
C PHE A 70 2.40 5.88 -17.47
N ARG A 71 1.77 6.99 -17.86
CA ARG A 71 2.34 7.96 -18.82
C ARG A 71 2.84 9.19 -18.09
N GLU A 72 4.06 9.59 -18.41
CA GLU A 72 4.63 10.85 -17.94
C GLU A 72 4.75 11.81 -19.13
N LYS A 73 4.04 12.95 -19.07
CA LYS A 73 3.97 13.90 -20.19
C LYS A 73 5.37 14.38 -20.59
N GLY A 74 5.73 14.14 -21.84
CA GLY A 74 7.04 14.53 -22.41
C GLY A 74 8.20 13.58 -22.07
N LYS A 75 8.01 12.57 -21.23
CA LYS A 75 9.07 11.63 -20.84
C LYS A 75 8.86 10.20 -21.36
N GLY A 76 7.60 9.77 -21.51
CA GLY A 76 7.31 8.44 -22.05
C GLY A 76 6.26 7.65 -21.27
N THR A 77 6.28 6.32 -21.48
CA THR A 77 5.46 5.34 -20.75
C THR A 77 6.38 4.48 -19.90
N PHE A 78 6.00 4.27 -18.65
CA PHE A 78 6.79 3.58 -17.65
C PHE A 78 5.99 2.45 -17.02
N VAL A 79 6.70 1.42 -16.53
CA VAL A 79 6.09 0.34 -15.75
C VAL A 79 5.59 0.91 -14.43
N SER A 80 4.31 0.71 -14.17
CA SER A 80 3.70 1.07 -12.90
C SER A 80 4.07 0.03 -11.84
N SER A 81 4.26 0.47 -10.62
CA SER A 81 4.21 -0.46 -9.51
C SER A 81 2.80 -1.02 -9.41
N GLN A 82 2.65 -2.34 -9.41
CA GLN A 82 1.36 -2.94 -9.13
C GLN A 82 0.83 -2.44 -7.79
N LYS A 83 -0.44 -2.02 -7.78
CA LYS A 83 -1.06 -1.64 -6.51
C LYS A 83 -1.19 -2.86 -5.63
N PHE A 84 -0.72 -2.75 -4.42
CA PHE A 84 -0.95 -3.76 -3.39
C PHE A 84 -2.45 -3.86 -3.12
N GLU A 85 -3.00 -5.04 -3.31
CA GLU A 85 -4.41 -5.30 -3.04
C GLU A 85 -4.56 -5.80 -1.60
N GLN A 86 -5.24 -5.03 -0.76
CA GLN A 86 -5.59 -5.46 0.60
C GLN A 86 -7.05 -5.92 0.63
N ASN A 87 -7.26 -7.15 1.08
CA ASN A 87 -8.59 -7.60 1.41
C ASN A 87 -9.05 -6.91 2.71
N LEU A 88 -10.25 -6.32 2.67
CA LEU A 88 -10.87 -5.73 3.86
C LEU A 88 -11.55 -6.76 4.78
N GLN A 89 -11.57 -8.03 4.37
CA GLN A 89 -12.08 -9.12 5.20
C GLN A 89 -10.96 -9.65 6.10
N GLY A 90 -11.18 -9.55 7.39
CA GLY A 90 -10.22 -9.97 8.42
C GLY A 90 -9.30 -8.85 8.90
N LEU A 91 -8.92 -8.96 10.17
CA LEU A 91 -8.00 -8.04 10.83
C LEU A 91 -6.58 -8.63 10.76
N THR A 92 -5.69 -7.92 10.10
CA THR A 92 -4.27 -8.27 10.01
C THR A 92 -3.41 -7.07 10.38
N SER A 93 -2.23 -7.34 10.95
CA SER A 93 -1.18 -6.34 11.10
C SER A 93 -0.56 -6.00 9.74
N PHE A 94 0.11 -4.84 9.64
CA PHE A 94 0.87 -4.49 8.43
C PHE A 94 1.92 -5.55 8.08
N THR A 95 2.58 -6.11 9.08
CA THR A 95 3.63 -7.13 8.89
C THR A 95 3.07 -8.41 8.29
N GLU A 96 1.93 -8.90 8.79
CA GLU A 96 1.25 -10.08 8.27
C GLU A 96 0.75 -9.84 6.84
N ASP A 97 0.16 -8.68 6.60
CA ASP A 97 -0.35 -8.28 5.30
C ASP A 97 0.76 -8.25 4.23
N MET A 98 1.93 -7.70 4.54
CA MET A 98 3.08 -7.71 3.64
C MET A 98 3.63 -9.12 3.41
N LYS A 99 3.78 -9.93 4.47
CA LYS A 99 4.26 -11.32 4.37
C LYS A 99 3.32 -12.20 3.54
N ALA A 100 2.01 -12.05 3.70
CA ALA A 100 1.00 -12.78 2.92
C ALA A 100 1.11 -12.50 1.40
N ARG A 101 1.73 -11.37 1.02
CA ARG A 101 1.99 -10.96 -0.37
C ARG A 101 3.41 -11.26 -0.83
N ASN A 102 4.20 -12.00 -0.06
CA ASN A 102 5.63 -12.24 -0.33
C ASN A 102 6.47 -10.96 -0.41
N LEU A 103 6.08 -9.91 0.32
CA LEU A 103 6.83 -8.67 0.43
C LEU A 103 7.60 -8.64 1.76
N VAL A 104 8.72 -7.96 1.76
CA VAL A 104 9.52 -7.74 2.97
C VAL A 104 8.97 -6.50 3.69
N PRO A 105 8.30 -6.67 4.86
CA PRO A 105 7.84 -5.55 5.65
C PRO A 105 9.01 -4.80 6.28
N GLY A 106 8.92 -3.46 6.28
CA GLY A 106 9.86 -2.59 6.97
C GLY A 106 9.12 -1.51 7.76
N SER A 107 9.78 -1.00 8.79
CA SER A 107 9.25 0.08 9.62
C SER A 107 10.37 1.01 10.04
N LYS A 108 10.18 2.32 9.83
CA LYS A 108 11.07 3.36 10.34
C LYS A 108 10.30 4.20 11.35
N LEU A 109 10.76 4.26 12.58
CA LEU A 109 10.18 5.11 13.61
C LEU A 109 10.44 6.58 13.27
N LEU A 110 9.39 7.39 13.19
CA LEU A 110 9.45 8.82 12.93
C LEU A 110 9.27 9.61 14.23
N HIS A 111 8.36 9.15 15.10
CA HIS A 111 8.08 9.80 16.38
C HIS A 111 7.64 8.78 17.42
N PHE A 112 8.05 8.98 18.67
CA PHE A 112 7.63 8.20 19.83
C PHE A 112 7.50 9.10 21.04
N GLU A 113 6.31 9.15 21.63
CA GLU A 113 6.03 10.02 22.76
C GLU A 113 5.03 9.36 23.71
N ILE A 114 5.13 9.67 24.99
CA ILE A 114 4.15 9.29 26.01
C ILE A 114 3.60 10.57 26.61
N TYR A 115 2.28 10.73 26.56
CA TYR A 115 1.63 11.94 27.05
C TYR A 115 0.17 11.65 27.50
N PRO A 116 -0.49 12.53 28.29
CA PRO A 116 -1.88 12.42 28.64
C PRO A 116 -2.75 12.51 27.37
N ALA A 117 -3.69 11.58 27.21
CA ALA A 117 -4.57 11.54 26.03
C ALA A 117 -5.41 12.83 25.91
N ASP A 118 -5.48 13.40 24.71
CA ASP A 118 -6.43 14.47 24.41
C ASP A 118 -7.88 13.99 24.43
N LYS A 119 -8.83 14.93 24.39
CA LYS A 119 -10.27 14.65 24.55
C LYS A 119 -10.79 13.62 23.53
N ASP A 120 -10.37 13.73 22.28
CA ASP A 120 -10.90 12.89 21.20
C ASP A 120 -10.35 11.47 21.29
N ILE A 121 -9.04 11.33 21.55
CA ILE A 121 -8.38 10.03 21.76
C ILE A 121 -8.91 9.36 23.03
N ARG A 122 -9.13 10.12 24.12
CA ARG A 122 -9.74 9.59 25.35
C ARG A 122 -11.15 9.02 25.10
N ALA A 123 -11.95 9.74 24.34
CA ALA A 123 -13.30 9.29 24.02
C ALA A 123 -13.25 7.99 23.20
N THR A 124 -12.40 7.90 22.19
CA THR A 124 -12.25 6.72 21.34
C THR A 124 -11.72 5.51 22.11
N LEU A 125 -10.69 5.71 22.94
CA LEU A 125 -10.04 4.62 23.70
C LEU A 125 -10.69 4.38 25.07
N SER A 126 -11.80 5.08 25.39
CA SER A 126 -12.53 4.97 26.67
C SER A 126 -11.64 5.20 27.89
N LEU A 127 -10.71 6.16 27.80
CA LEU A 127 -9.75 6.49 28.85
C LEU A 127 -10.32 7.51 29.85
N LYS A 128 -9.82 7.44 31.09
CA LYS A 128 -10.07 8.44 32.12
C LYS A 128 -9.21 9.67 31.90
N ASP A 129 -9.50 10.74 32.66
CA ASP A 129 -8.67 11.92 32.68
C ASP A 129 -7.26 11.57 33.15
N GLU A 130 -6.25 12.21 32.55
CA GLU A 130 -4.82 12.04 32.85
C GLU A 130 -4.23 10.65 32.51
N GLU A 131 -5.00 9.71 31.94
CA GLU A 131 -4.40 8.45 31.49
C GLU A 131 -3.45 8.69 30.32
N LEU A 132 -2.27 8.05 30.42
CA LEU A 132 -1.18 8.20 29.45
C LEU A 132 -1.36 7.27 28.27
N ILE A 133 -1.00 7.78 27.10
CA ILE A 133 -0.94 7.03 25.86
C ILE A 133 0.44 7.10 25.22
N TYR A 134 0.78 6.07 24.47
CA TYR A 134 1.82 6.14 23.45
C TYR A 134 1.26 6.81 22.21
N LYS A 135 2.03 7.72 21.61
CA LYS A 135 1.87 8.18 20.23
C LYS A 135 3.08 7.71 19.43
N ILE A 136 2.83 6.90 18.44
CA ILE A 136 3.86 6.23 17.66
C ILE A 136 3.63 6.55 16.18
N LYS A 137 4.50 7.39 15.57
CA LYS A 137 4.46 7.67 14.13
C LYS A 137 5.52 6.85 13.42
N ARG A 138 5.13 6.07 12.43
CA ARG A 138 6.02 5.18 11.67
C ARG A 138 5.84 5.36 10.18
N LEU A 139 6.95 5.31 9.43
CA LEU A 139 6.94 5.09 8.00
C LEU A 139 6.93 3.58 7.74
N ARG A 140 5.92 3.10 7.05
CA ARG A 140 5.75 1.68 6.72
C ARG A 140 6.27 1.41 5.31
N LEU A 141 7.12 0.39 5.18
CA LEU A 141 7.84 0.05 3.97
C LEU A 141 7.47 -1.35 3.48
N ALA A 142 7.37 -1.52 2.17
CA ALA A 142 7.32 -2.83 1.51
C ALA A 142 8.49 -2.91 0.52
N ASN A 143 9.36 -3.90 0.67
CA ASN A 143 10.61 -4.03 -0.10
C ASN A 143 11.44 -2.72 -0.10
N ASN A 144 11.56 -2.07 1.06
CA ASN A 144 12.20 -0.76 1.29
C ASN A 144 11.52 0.46 0.61
N GLU A 145 10.38 0.28 -0.07
CA GLU A 145 9.62 1.38 -0.65
C GLU A 145 8.58 1.93 0.33
N PRO A 146 8.44 3.27 0.47
CA PRO A 146 7.41 3.89 1.30
C PRO A 146 5.99 3.53 0.82
N ILE A 147 5.17 3.01 1.73
CA ILE A 147 3.78 2.61 1.44
C ILE A 147 2.79 3.43 2.25
N ALA A 148 3.05 3.64 3.52
CA ALA A 148 2.16 4.42 4.38
C ALA A 148 2.93 5.17 5.49
N VAL A 149 2.38 6.30 5.92
CA VAL A 149 2.68 6.90 7.22
C VAL A 149 1.56 6.51 8.17
N GLU A 150 1.91 5.94 9.30
CA GLU A 150 0.98 5.42 10.30
C GLU A 150 1.23 6.09 11.64
N THR A 151 0.16 6.55 12.30
CA THR A 151 0.20 7.04 13.68
C THR A 151 -0.72 6.18 14.53
N SER A 152 -0.14 5.47 15.50
CA SER A 152 -0.86 4.64 16.47
C SER A 152 -0.92 5.33 17.83
N TYR A 153 -2.06 5.21 18.49
CA TYR A 153 -2.31 5.65 19.85
C TYR A 153 -2.73 4.44 20.69
N LEU A 154 -2.00 4.14 21.76
CA LEU A 154 -2.27 2.99 22.64
C LEU A 154 -2.21 3.41 24.11
N PRO A 155 -3.09 2.90 24.98
CA PRO A 155 -3.03 3.12 26.42
C PRO A 155 -1.76 2.51 27.04
N VAL A 156 -0.99 3.28 27.79
CA VAL A 156 0.25 2.82 28.43
C VAL A 156 -0.01 1.71 29.45
N ASN A 157 -1.10 1.81 30.20
CA ASN A 157 -1.49 0.82 31.20
C ASN A 157 -1.90 -0.53 30.60
N LEU A 158 -2.41 -0.52 29.38
CA LEU A 158 -2.83 -1.74 28.66
C LEU A 158 -1.67 -2.41 27.91
N VAL A 159 -0.74 -1.61 27.39
CA VAL A 159 0.42 -2.08 26.61
C VAL A 159 1.71 -1.58 27.25
N PRO A 160 2.06 -2.04 28.47
CA PRO A 160 3.24 -1.57 29.17
C PRO A 160 4.54 -1.97 28.46
N GLY A 161 5.62 -1.21 28.66
CA GLY A 161 6.95 -1.59 28.24
C GLY A 161 7.29 -1.41 26.76
N LEU A 162 6.46 -0.72 25.98
CA LEU A 162 6.80 -0.41 24.58
C LEU A 162 8.05 0.45 24.48
N THR A 163 8.99 0.00 23.64
CA THR A 163 10.22 0.69 23.32
C THR A 163 10.39 0.84 21.80
N PRO A 164 11.27 1.74 21.34
CA PRO A 164 11.62 1.85 19.92
C PRO A 164 12.09 0.53 19.29
N ASP A 165 12.81 -0.30 20.04
CA ASP A 165 13.32 -1.60 19.56
C ASP A 165 12.18 -2.59 19.31
N ILE A 166 11.18 -2.65 20.20
CA ILE A 166 9.96 -3.46 20.00
C ILE A 166 9.19 -2.99 18.77
N LEU A 167 9.12 -1.67 18.55
CA LEU A 167 8.41 -1.08 17.42
C LEU A 167 9.08 -1.29 16.05
N ALA A 168 10.36 -1.69 16.04
CA ALA A 168 11.03 -2.11 14.81
C ALA A 168 10.48 -3.45 14.28
N SER A 169 9.82 -4.24 15.14
CA SER A 169 9.15 -5.50 14.81
C SER A 169 7.62 -5.31 14.67
N SER A 170 6.85 -6.38 14.81
CA SER A 170 5.39 -6.34 14.76
C SER A 170 4.81 -5.98 16.13
N LEU A 171 4.10 -4.85 16.21
CA LEU A 171 3.39 -4.44 17.42
C LEU A 171 2.34 -5.48 17.86
N TYR A 172 1.58 -6.05 16.93
CA TYR A 172 0.58 -7.07 17.25
C TYR A 172 1.22 -8.36 17.79
N THR A 173 2.37 -8.76 17.26
CA THR A 173 3.13 -9.89 17.79
C THR A 173 3.55 -9.65 19.25
N TYR A 174 3.98 -8.43 19.59
CA TYR A 174 4.28 -8.08 20.98
C TYR A 174 3.04 -8.14 21.88
N ILE A 175 1.93 -7.57 21.43
CA ILE A 175 0.67 -7.54 22.19
C ILE A 175 0.15 -8.97 22.44
N GLU A 176 0.19 -9.84 21.44
CA GLU A 176 -0.36 -11.19 21.54
C GLU A 176 0.58 -12.18 22.23
N ASN A 177 1.89 -12.13 21.93
CA ASN A 177 2.82 -13.13 22.42
C ASN A 177 3.48 -12.77 23.76
N GLU A 178 3.76 -11.45 23.99
CA GLU A 178 4.46 -11.03 25.19
C GLU A 178 3.49 -10.54 26.28
N LEU A 179 2.38 -9.90 25.89
CA LEU A 179 1.38 -9.42 26.82
C LEU A 179 0.17 -10.37 26.96
N GLU A 180 0.12 -11.44 26.15
CA GLU A 180 -0.95 -12.44 26.14
C GLU A 180 -2.36 -11.84 25.97
N LEU A 181 -2.45 -10.70 25.28
CA LEU A 181 -3.72 -10.03 24.99
C LEU A 181 -4.25 -10.50 23.62
N THR A 182 -5.50 -10.98 23.60
CA THR A 182 -6.13 -11.44 22.36
C THR A 182 -6.84 -10.30 21.65
N ILE A 183 -6.39 -9.99 20.43
CA ILE A 183 -7.03 -8.98 19.55
C ILE A 183 -8.30 -9.59 18.96
N GLY A 184 -9.45 -8.94 19.16
CA GLY A 184 -10.76 -9.47 18.77
C GLY A 184 -11.25 -8.93 17.44
N HIS A 185 -11.54 -7.65 17.34
CA HIS A 185 -12.11 -7.04 16.14
C HIS A 185 -11.65 -5.58 15.96
N ALA A 186 -11.95 -5.02 14.80
CA ALA A 186 -11.72 -3.61 14.53
C ALA A 186 -12.87 -2.98 13.75
N SER A 187 -13.09 -1.68 13.95
CA SER A 187 -13.86 -0.81 13.06
C SER A 187 -12.91 0.03 12.23
N GLN A 188 -13.19 0.20 10.94
CA GLN A 188 -12.30 0.92 10.04
C GLN A 188 -13.08 1.81 9.09
N THR A 189 -12.62 3.05 8.92
CA THR A 189 -13.06 3.97 7.86
C THR A 189 -11.95 4.19 6.86
N VAL A 190 -12.31 4.42 5.60
CA VAL A 190 -11.38 4.70 4.50
C VAL A 190 -11.89 5.91 3.74
N GLU A 191 -11.04 6.93 3.60
CA GLU A 191 -11.33 8.16 2.89
C GLU A 191 -10.20 8.50 1.91
N ALA A 192 -10.50 9.27 0.87
CA ALA A 192 -9.49 9.86 0.00
C ALA A 192 -9.13 11.26 0.52
N ALA A 193 -7.84 11.55 0.63
CA ALA A 193 -7.35 12.83 1.11
C ALA A 193 -6.07 13.27 0.41
N ILE A 194 -5.73 14.55 0.55
CA ILE A 194 -4.39 15.07 0.30
C ILE A 194 -3.75 15.28 1.66
N VAL A 195 -2.58 14.72 1.87
CA VAL A 195 -1.85 14.86 3.13
C VAL A 195 -0.98 16.12 3.15
N ASP A 196 -0.49 16.49 4.33
CA ASP A 196 0.41 17.61 4.53
C ASP A 196 1.79 17.39 3.89
N ALA A 197 2.61 18.43 3.87
CA ALA A 197 3.93 18.41 3.23
C ALA A 197 4.92 17.43 3.90
N GLU A 198 4.79 17.21 5.21
CA GLU A 198 5.64 16.29 5.95
C GLU A 198 5.38 14.84 5.53
N ASP A 199 4.11 14.43 5.53
CA ASP A 199 3.71 13.08 5.10
C ASP A 199 3.97 12.86 3.61
N GLN A 200 3.79 13.89 2.75
CA GLN A 200 4.19 13.81 1.33
C GLN A 200 5.68 13.51 1.17
N GLN A 201 6.53 14.18 1.95
CA GLN A 201 7.98 13.95 1.94
C GLN A 201 8.32 12.54 2.41
N HIS A 202 7.73 12.06 3.49
CA HIS A 202 7.94 10.71 4.00
C HIS A 202 7.50 9.64 3.00
N LEU A 203 6.38 9.84 2.35
CA LEU A 203 5.83 8.92 1.35
C LEU A 203 6.53 9.03 -0.02
N ASN A 204 7.40 10.02 -0.22
CA ASN A 204 8.03 10.33 -1.49
C ASN A 204 7.00 10.47 -2.63
N ILE A 205 5.96 11.27 -2.39
CA ILE A 205 4.89 11.56 -3.36
C ILE A 205 4.82 13.06 -3.67
N HIS A 206 4.30 13.37 -4.88
CA HIS A 206 4.05 14.75 -5.26
C HIS A 206 2.82 15.31 -4.53
N LYS A 207 2.76 16.63 -4.30
CA LYS A 207 1.70 17.32 -3.55
C LYS A 207 0.26 17.08 -4.03
N ASP A 208 0.09 16.73 -5.30
CA ASP A 208 -1.22 16.49 -5.91
C ASP A 208 -1.63 15.00 -5.93
N VAL A 209 -0.80 14.12 -5.37
CA VAL A 209 -1.07 12.68 -5.31
C VAL A 209 -1.98 12.40 -4.13
N PRO A 210 -3.18 11.83 -4.35
CA PRO A 210 -4.07 11.47 -3.26
C PRO A 210 -3.52 10.27 -2.47
N VAL A 211 -3.93 10.21 -1.21
CA VAL A 211 -3.74 9.05 -0.34
C VAL A 211 -5.08 8.44 0.04
N LEU A 212 -5.05 7.19 0.50
CA LEU A 212 -6.15 6.57 1.22
C LEU A 212 -5.89 6.79 2.72
N LEU A 213 -6.68 7.65 3.33
CA LEU A 213 -6.64 7.90 4.76
C LEU A 213 -7.48 6.83 5.45
N ILE A 214 -6.85 6.08 6.36
CA ILE A 214 -7.50 5.01 7.11
C ILE A 214 -7.49 5.40 8.58
N GLN A 215 -8.65 5.34 9.22
CA GLN A 215 -8.77 5.33 10.67
C GLN A 215 -9.28 3.95 11.09
N ARG A 216 -8.59 3.31 12.03
CA ARG A 216 -8.95 2.01 12.58
C ARG A 216 -8.99 2.10 14.10
N GLU A 217 -10.05 1.58 14.66
CA GLU A 217 -10.23 1.37 16.10
C GLU A 217 -10.22 -0.12 16.37
N THR A 218 -9.22 -0.59 17.11
CA THR A 218 -9.02 -2.02 17.39
C THR A 218 -9.42 -2.32 18.83
N PHE A 219 -10.07 -3.46 19.02
CA PHE A 219 -10.58 -3.90 20.31
C PHE A 219 -10.02 -5.29 20.65
N LEU A 220 -9.77 -5.52 21.93
CA LEU A 220 -9.52 -6.86 22.46
C LEU A 220 -10.78 -7.72 22.39
N GLU A 221 -10.65 -9.04 22.52
CA GLU A 221 -11.77 -9.98 22.49
C GLU A 221 -12.82 -9.68 23.56
N ASN A 222 -12.43 -9.14 24.70
CA ASN A 222 -13.33 -8.72 25.77
C ASN A 222 -14.01 -7.36 25.52
N GLY A 223 -13.79 -6.75 24.36
CA GLY A 223 -14.37 -5.45 23.97
C GLY A 223 -13.60 -4.21 24.46
N THR A 224 -12.47 -4.38 25.15
CA THR A 224 -11.64 -3.24 25.60
C THR A 224 -10.99 -2.55 24.38
N PRO A 225 -11.12 -1.20 24.22
CA PRO A 225 -10.40 -0.49 23.17
C PRO A 225 -8.88 -0.59 23.38
N LEU A 226 -8.19 -1.10 22.37
CA LEU A 226 -6.76 -1.35 22.41
C LEU A 226 -5.95 -0.25 21.72
N GLU A 227 -6.37 0.12 20.52
CA GLU A 227 -5.57 0.98 19.64
C GLU A 227 -6.47 1.84 18.75
N LEU A 228 -6.08 3.10 18.58
CA LEU A 228 -6.54 3.96 17.49
C LEU A 228 -5.39 4.16 16.51
N VAL A 229 -5.59 3.81 15.25
CA VAL A 229 -4.61 4.00 14.17
C VAL A 229 -5.14 4.99 13.15
N ARG A 230 -4.29 5.93 12.73
CA ARG A 230 -4.52 6.80 11.57
C ARG A 230 -3.38 6.59 10.59
N SER A 231 -3.68 6.19 9.37
CA SER A 231 -2.68 5.84 8.37
C SER A 231 -2.99 6.51 7.03
N SER A 232 -1.95 7.05 6.39
CA SER A 232 -2.00 7.63 5.05
C SER A 232 -1.32 6.68 4.07
N TYR A 233 -2.08 5.88 3.32
CA TYR A 233 -1.56 4.96 2.32
C TYR A 233 -1.44 5.61 0.95
N ARG A 234 -0.37 5.36 0.24
CA ARG A 234 -0.19 5.79 -1.16
C ARG A 234 -1.26 5.17 -2.05
N ALA A 235 -2.19 5.98 -2.58
CA ALA A 235 -3.27 5.50 -3.45
C ALA A 235 -2.78 5.07 -4.84
N ASP A 236 -1.58 5.49 -5.26
CA ASP A 236 -0.92 4.99 -6.47
C ASP A 236 -0.34 3.58 -6.30
N ARG A 237 -0.06 3.15 -5.06
CA ARG A 237 0.52 1.86 -4.70
C ARG A 237 -0.46 0.91 -4.00
N TYR A 238 -1.59 1.38 -3.52
CA TYR A 238 -2.50 0.62 -2.67
C TYR A 238 -3.94 0.67 -3.16
N LYS A 239 -4.64 -0.45 -3.08
CA LYS A 239 -6.08 -0.56 -3.31
C LYS A 239 -6.68 -1.53 -2.31
N PHE A 240 -7.94 -1.30 -1.96
CA PHE A 240 -8.71 -2.21 -1.12
C PHE A 240 -9.67 -3.02 -1.98
N LYS A 241 -9.85 -4.28 -1.60
CA LYS A 241 -10.83 -5.20 -2.19
C LYS A 241 -11.72 -5.76 -1.09
N ILE A 242 -12.99 -5.86 -1.36
CA ILE A 242 -13.96 -6.57 -0.53
C ILE A 242 -14.90 -7.35 -1.45
N ASP A 243 -15.14 -8.61 -1.13
CA ASP A 243 -16.14 -9.42 -1.81
C ASP A 243 -17.45 -9.29 -1.01
N ILE A 244 -18.52 -8.87 -1.71
CA ILE A 244 -19.82 -8.59 -1.11
C ILE A 244 -20.83 -9.59 -1.68
N GLU A 245 -21.42 -10.40 -0.79
CA GLU A 245 -22.50 -11.31 -1.17
C GLU A 245 -23.85 -10.61 -0.98
N ARG A 246 -24.76 -10.87 -1.93
CA ARG A 246 -26.16 -10.42 -1.81
C ARG A 246 -26.90 -11.40 -0.89
N LYS A 247 -27.42 -10.87 0.24
CA LYS A 247 -28.33 -11.63 1.13
C LYS A 247 -29.71 -11.76 0.53
#